data_1b1132660c6cf0a4d9c8ed06eb9e27ce
#
_entry.id   1b1132660c6cf0a4d9c8ed06eb9e27ce
#
_cell.length_a   1.000
_cell.length_b   1.000
_cell.length_c   1.000
_cell.angle_alpha   90.00
_cell.angle_beta   90.00
_cell.angle_gamma   90.00
#
_symmetry.space_group_name_H-M   'P 1'
#
loop_
_entity.id
_entity.type
_entity.pdbx_description
1 polymer ?
#
loop_
_entity_poly.entity_id
_entity_poly.type
_entity_poly.pdbx_seq_one_letter_code
_entity_poly.pdbx_strand_id
1 'polypeptide(L)'
;TVVCCGGDGTLNEVLCGLLPLENLPMVGYIPAGTTNDFASSMKIPSNLLEAARRAVCGTPTPIDVGQFNSRYFSYVASFGAFTRSSYATPQNVKNALGHTAYVLSGITELSQIRNEHVKMEIDGQVVEGDFLFGAICNSTSVGGILNLDPKQVDMGDGLFEILLVRAPENLGEIHECIQALQSQKYNCAMLTFRSAQKVRIFADPEMPWTLDGEKEDGHE
;
A
#
# COMPACT_ATOMS: atom_id res chain seq x y z
N THR A 1 -15.13 8.75 -20.83
CA THR A 1 -13.79 8.36 -20.38
C THR A 1 -13.02 9.60 -19.95
N VAL A 2 -12.37 9.54 -18.81
CA VAL A 2 -11.41 10.51 -18.34
C VAL A 2 -10.02 9.90 -18.49
N VAL A 3 -9.04 10.65 -19.00
CA VAL A 3 -7.66 10.18 -19.11
C VAL A 3 -6.80 10.94 -18.10
N CYS A 4 -6.20 10.20 -17.17
CA CYS A 4 -5.26 10.69 -16.17
C CYS A 4 -3.82 10.41 -16.64
N CYS A 5 -2.97 11.45 -16.64
CA CYS A 5 -1.55 11.31 -16.92
C CYS A 5 -0.75 11.89 -15.76
N GLY A 6 -0.06 11.01 -15.02
CA GLY A 6 0.68 11.42 -13.81
C GLY A 6 1.18 10.25 -13.00
N GLY A 7 1.54 10.48 -11.76
CA GLY A 7 1.88 9.45 -10.78
C GLY A 7 0.66 8.97 -10.00
N ASP A 8 0.91 8.10 -9.00
CA ASP A 8 -0.13 7.52 -8.15
C ASP A 8 -0.95 8.59 -7.41
N GLY A 9 -0.32 9.67 -6.90
CA GLY A 9 -1.03 10.78 -6.26
C GLY A 9 -1.98 11.51 -7.22
N THR A 10 -1.56 11.76 -8.49
CA THR A 10 -2.44 12.37 -9.50
C THR A 10 -3.63 11.46 -9.82
N LEU A 11 -3.42 10.14 -9.90
CA LEU A 11 -4.49 9.18 -10.09
C LEU A 11 -5.47 9.21 -8.91
N ASN A 12 -4.95 9.24 -7.67
CA ASN A 12 -5.77 9.32 -6.47
C ASN A 12 -6.64 10.58 -6.46
N GLU A 13 -6.09 11.76 -6.77
CA GLU A 13 -6.85 13.02 -6.87
C GLU A 13 -7.97 12.94 -7.91
N VAL A 14 -7.69 12.35 -9.08
CA VAL A 14 -8.70 12.13 -10.13
C VAL A 14 -9.80 11.20 -9.64
N LEU A 15 -9.45 10.08 -8.99
CA LEU A 15 -10.44 9.15 -8.44
C LEU A 15 -11.29 9.81 -7.34
N CYS A 16 -10.67 10.55 -6.41
CA CYS A 16 -11.39 11.28 -5.38
C CYS A 16 -12.39 12.29 -5.96
N GLY A 17 -12.05 12.93 -7.09
CA GLY A 17 -12.95 13.86 -7.78
C GLY A 17 -14.09 13.16 -8.54
N LEU A 18 -13.89 11.93 -8.98
CA LEU A 18 -14.87 11.20 -9.80
C LEU A 18 -15.82 10.34 -8.98
N LEU A 19 -15.34 9.70 -7.91
CA LEU A 19 -16.12 8.74 -7.11
C LEU A 19 -17.43 9.28 -6.53
N PRO A 20 -17.56 10.58 -6.18
CA PRO A 20 -18.83 11.15 -5.74
C PRO A 20 -19.89 11.34 -6.85
N LEU A 21 -19.53 11.11 -8.13
CA LEU A 21 -20.46 11.31 -9.25
C LEU A 21 -21.45 10.15 -9.35
N GLU A 22 -22.71 10.46 -9.66
CA GLU A 22 -23.76 9.44 -9.88
C GLU A 22 -23.43 8.49 -11.03
N ASN A 23 -22.75 9.00 -12.07
CA ASN A 23 -22.36 8.23 -13.26
C ASN A 23 -20.84 8.27 -13.38
N LEU A 24 -20.20 7.21 -12.94
CA LEU A 24 -18.74 7.07 -12.97
C LEU A 24 -18.25 6.91 -14.42
N PRO A 25 -17.36 7.79 -14.90
CA PRO A 25 -16.72 7.58 -16.18
C PRO A 25 -15.64 6.50 -16.08
N MET A 26 -15.35 5.83 -17.18
CA MET A 26 -14.14 5.02 -17.29
C MET A 26 -12.89 5.91 -17.14
N VAL A 27 -11.88 5.41 -16.43
CA VAL A 27 -10.60 6.10 -16.24
C VAL A 27 -9.51 5.38 -17.04
N GLY A 28 -8.89 6.10 -17.97
CA GLY A 28 -7.65 5.68 -18.62
C GLY A 28 -6.45 6.25 -17.85
N TYR A 29 -5.45 5.43 -17.54
CA TYR A 29 -4.29 5.86 -16.79
C TYR A 29 -2.99 5.75 -17.60
N ILE A 30 -2.22 6.84 -17.64
CA ILE A 30 -0.91 6.94 -18.26
C ILE A 30 0.11 7.22 -17.14
N PRO A 31 0.90 6.22 -16.72
CA PRO A 31 1.84 6.38 -15.61
C PRO A 31 3.03 7.25 -16.01
N ALA A 32 3.12 8.42 -15.41
CA ALA A 32 4.20 9.39 -15.64
C ALA A 32 4.89 9.83 -14.32
N GLY A 33 4.62 9.16 -13.22
CA GLY A 33 5.24 9.38 -11.92
C GLY A 33 6.55 8.60 -11.75
N THR A 34 7.11 8.68 -10.53
CA THR A 34 8.38 8.03 -10.19
C THR A 34 8.21 6.55 -9.87
N THR A 35 7.20 6.17 -9.08
CA THR A 35 6.98 4.81 -8.58
C THR A 35 5.93 4.08 -9.42
N ASN A 36 4.74 4.65 -9.56
CA ASN A 36 3.61 4.10 -10.33
C ASN A 36 3.21 2.68 -9.87
N ASP A 37 3.02 2.50 -8.56
CA ASP A 37 2.67 1.21 -7.94
C ASP A 37 1.36 0.64 -8.48
N PHE A 38 0.35 1.50 -8.64
CA PHE A 38 -0.92 1.12 -9.25
C PHE A 38 -0.74 0.59 -10.67
N ALA A 39 0.03 1.31 -11.51
CA ALA A 39 0.29 0.88 -12.89
C ALA A 39 1.05 -0.45 -12.94
N SER A 40 2.00 -0.65 -12.04
CA SER A 40 2.76 -1.90 -11.90
C SER A 40 1.82 -3.07 -11.60
N SER A 41 0.92 -2.91 -10.64
CA SER A 41 -0.06 -3.93 -10.25
C SER A 41 -1.03 -4.26 -11.38
N MET A 42 -1.52 -3.25 -12.09
CA MET A 42 -2.39 -3.38 -13.25
C MET A 42 -1.66 -3.80 -14.54
N LYS A 43 -0.34 -3.99 -14.49
CA LYS A 43 0.50 -4.32 -15.65
C LYS A 43 0.31 -3.32 -16.79
N ILE A 44 0.16 -2.03 -16.46
CA ILE A 44 0.10 -0.97 -17.46
C ILE A 44 1.53 -0.73 -17.97
N PRO A 45 1.73 -0.62 -19.30
CA PRO A 45 3.05 -0.40 -19.87
C PRO A 45 3.71 0.88 -19.34
N SER A 46 5.02 0.82 -19.08
CA SER A 46 5.81 2.00 -18.71
C SER A 46 6.12 2.92 -19.90
N ASN A 47 5.99 2.40 -21.12
CA ASN A 47 6.07 3.21 -22.33
C ASN A 47 4.83 4.08 -22.45
N LEU A 48 5.00 5.41 -22.48
CA LEU A 48 3.90 6.38 -22.46
C LEU A 48 2.94 6.23 -23.67
N LEU A 49 3.45 5.91 -24.86
CA LEU A 49 2.61 5.74 -26.05
C LEU A 49 1.76 4.47 -25.96
N GLU A 50 2.34 3.39 -25.46
CA GLU A 50 1.61 2.13 -25.26
C GLU A 50 0.57 2.30 -24.15
N ALA A 51 0.93 2.96 -23.03
CA ALA A 51 0.01 3.29 -21.96
C ALA A 51 -1.15 4.18 -22.47
N ALA A 52 -0.85 5.21 -23.27
CA ALA A 52 -1.87 6.08 -23.85
C ALA A 52 -2.82 5.31 -24.77
N ARG A 53 -2.30 4.38 -25.60
CA ARG A 53 -3.14 3.51 -26.43
C ARG A 53 -4.05 2.63 -25.57
N ARG A 54 -3.50 2.03 -24.51
CA ARG A 54 -4.28 1.20 -23.59
C ARG A 54 -5.33 2.03 -22.85
N ALA A 55 -5.00 3.25 -22.43
CA ALA A 55 -5.93 4.15 -21.74
C ALA A 55 -7.16 4.53 -22.61
N VAL A 56 -7.00 4.61 -23.92
CA VAL A 56 -8.07 5.04 -24.85
C VAL A 56 -8.77 3.86 -25.52
N CYS A 57 -8.03 2.82 -25.88
CA CYS A 57 -8.51 1.70 -26.71
C CYS A 57 -8.50 0.35 -25.98
N GLY A 58 -8.06 0.31 -24.73
CA GLY A 58 -7.99 -0.93 -23.94
C GLY A 58 -9.36 -1.42 -23.50
N THR A 59 -9.41 -2.66 -23.03
CA THR A 59 -10.60 -3.24 -22.41
C THR A 59 -10.70 -2.74 -20.97
N PRO A 60 -11.83 -2.15 -20.56
CA PRO A 60 -12.04 -1.75 -19.17
C PRO A 60 -11.99 -2.95 -18.23
N THR A 61 -11.34 -2.77 -17.10
CA THR A 61 -11.25 -3.75 -16.02
C THR A 61 -11.81 -3.09 -14.76
N PRO A 62 -12.78 -3.71 -14.06
CA PRO A 62 -13.22 -3.20 -12.78
C PRO A 62 -12.09 -3.28 -11.75
N ILE A 63 -12.00 -2.27 -10.90
CA ILE A 63 -11.09 -2.25 -9.76
C ILE A 63 -11.82 -1.74 -8.53
N ASP A 64 -11.42 -2.20 -7.37
CA ASP A 64 -11.91 -1.72 -6.11
C ASP A 64 -11.14 -0.46 -5.69
N VAL A 65 -11.84 0.44 -5.00
CA VAL A 65 -11.26 1.64 -4.40
C VAL A 65 -11.60 1.64 -2.93
N GLY A 66 -10.61 1.82 -2.08
CA GLY A 66 -10.79 1.89 -0.64
C GLY A 66 -11.32 3.25 -0.22
N GLN A 67 -12.19 3.25 0.78
CA GLN A 67 -12.62 4.46 1.46
C GLN A 67 -12.08 4.46 2.89
N PHE A 68 -11.23 5.41 3.20
CA PHE A 68 -10.68 5.68 4.52
C PHE A 68 -11.39 6.90 5.10
N ASN A 69 -12.36 6.67 5.99
CA ASN A 69 -13.27 7.71 6.48
C ASN A 69 -13.93 8.48 5.32
N SER A 70 -13.56 9.74 5.12
CA SER A 70 -14.10 10.60 4.05
C SER A 70 -13.21 10.64 2.78
N ARG A 71 -12.05 9.99 2.80
CA ARG A 71 -11.10 9.98 1.69
C ARG A 71 -11.06 8.62 0.99
N TYR A 72 -10.57 8.63 -0.24
CA TYR A 72 -10.38 7.41 -1.02
C TYR A 72 -8.89 7.12 -1.21
N PHE A 73 -8.57 5.84 -1.38
CA PHE A 73 -7.24 5.39 -1.80
C PHE A 73 -7.36 4.31 -2.87
N SER A 74 -6.44 4.33 -3.81
CA SER A 74 -6.48 3.44 -4.97
C SER A 74 -5.70 2.15 -4.78
N TYR A 75 -4.62 2.17 -3.98
CA TYR A 75 -3.78 0.99 -3.83
C TYR A 75 -3.29 0.72 -2.41
N VAL A 76 -3.13 1.72 -1.53
CA VAL A 76 -2.69 1.47 -0.16
C VAL A 76 -3.10 2.54 0.84
N ALA A 77 -3.60 2.10 2.01
CA ALA A 77 -3.62 2.87 3.23
C ALA A 77 -2.66 2.21 4.23
N SER A 78 -1.70 2.94 4.81
CA SER A 78 -0.69 2.37 5.69
C SER A 78 -0.30 3.29 6.85
N PHE A 79 0.20 2.67 7.93
CA PHE A 79 0.72 3.35 9.11
C PHE A 79 2.01 2.70 9.60
N GLY A 80 2.73 3.40 10.49
CA GLY A 80 3.93 2.90 11.16
C GLY A 80 5.21 3.09 10.35
N ALA A 81 6.08 2.09 10.35
CA ALA A 81 7.34 2.11 9.61
C ALA A 81 7.13 2.39 8.12
N PHE A 82 8.13 3.00 7.50
CA PHE A 82 8.11 3.35 6.08
C PHE A 82 7.14 4.49 5.67
N THR A 83 6.16 4.83 6.48
CA THR A 83 5.29 5.98 6.23
C THR A 83 6.02 7.31 6.44
N ARG A 84 6.94 7.37 7.41
CA ARG A 84 7.79 8.55 7.66
C ARG A 84 9.01 8.63 6.75
N SER A 85 9.59 7.50 6.35
CA SER A 85 10.82 7.44 5.56
C SER A 85 10.62 7.72 4.08
N SER A 86 9.39 7.65 3.56
CA SER A 86 9.11 8.12 2.19
C SER A 86 9.55 9.56 1.97
N TYR A 87 9.60 10.36 3.04
CA TYR A 87 10.01 11.77 2.98
C TYR A 87 11.48 12.03 3.33
N ALA A 88 12.18 11.09 3.98
CA ALA A 88 13.52 11.32 4.53
C ALA A 88 14.66 10.51 3.88
N THR A 89 14.37 9.50 3.08
CA THR A 89 15.42 8.66 2.49
C THR A 89 15.95 9.28 1.19
N PRO A 90 17.22 9.71 1.14
CA PRO A 90 17.82 10.24 -0.10
C PRO A 90 17.75 9.20 -1.22
N GLN A 91 17.37 9.64 -2.40
CA GLN A 91 17.20 8.81 -3.60
C GLN A 91 18.48 8.02 -3.98
N ASN A 92 19.63 8.50 -3.53
CA ASN A 92 20.95 7.88 -3.76
C ASN A 92 21.10 6.53 -3.02
N VAL A 93 20.42 6.35 -1.88
CA VAL A 93 20.45 5.09 -1.10
C VAL A 93 19.61 4.01 -1.77
N LYS A 94 18.50 4.40 -2.39
CA LYS A 94 17.64 3.49 -3.18
C LYS A 94 18.37 2.87 -4.38
N ASN A 95 19.28 3.61 -5.00
CA ASN A 95 19.96 3.20 -6.23
C ASN A 95 21.28 2.45 -5.99
N ALA A 96 21.94 2.64 -4.83
CA ALA A 96 23.30 2.14 -4.62
C ALA A 96 23.41 0.72 -4.04
N LEU A 97 22.40 0.23 -3.36
CA LEU A 97 22.53 -0.96 -2.51
C LEU A 97 21.56 -2.10 -2.81
N GLY A 98 20.66 -1.94 -3.76
CA GLY A 98 19.66 -2.99 -4.07
C GLY A 98 18.68 -3.26 -2.93
N HIS A 99 17.67 -4.07 -3.21
CA HIS A 99 16.54 -4.36 -2.32
C HIS A 99 16.95 -4.89 -0.93
N THR A 100 18.02 -5.71 -0.86
CA THR A 100 18.47 -6.37 0.37
C THR A 100 19.12 -5.42 1.38
N ALA A 101 19.82 -4.40 0.92
CA ALA A 101 20.47 -3.45 1.82
C ALA A 101 19.51 -2.38 2.36
N TYR A 102 18.43 -2.09 1.63
CA TYR A 102 17.33 -1.25 2.14
C TYR A 102 16.61 -1.92 3.32
N VAL A 103 16.40 -3.22 3.23
CA VAL A 103 15.85 -4.03 4.34
C VAL A 103 16.84 -4.06 5.52
N LEU A 104 18.16 -4.20 5.26
CA LEU A 104 19.19 -4.21 6.31
C LEU A 104 19.39 -2.84 6.97
N SER A 105 19.31 -1.74 6.23
CA SER A 105 19.34 -0.39 6.84
C SER A 105 18.06 -0.10 7.64
N GLY A 106 16.92 -0.62 7.19
CA GLY A 106 15.68 -0.61 7.97
C GLY A 106 15.80 -1.35 9.30
N ILE A 107 16.57 -2.44 9.38
CA ILE A 107 16.78 -3.20 10.63
C ILE A 107 17.57 -2.38 11.67
N THR A 108 18.56 -1.61 11.25
CA THR A 108 19.31 -0.74 12.19
C THR A 108 18.48 0.45 12.69
N GLU A 109 17.45 0.85 11.93
CA GLU A 109 16.51 1.90 12.32
C GLU A 109 15.29 1.35 13.07
N LEU A 110 15.04 0.04 13.04
CA LEU A 110 13.90 -0.61 13.72
C LEU A 110 13.86 -0.32 15.23
N SER A 111 15.02 -0.16 15.87
CA SER A 111 15.10 0.23 17.29
C SER A 111 14.65 1.67 17.58
N GLN A 112 14.50 2.50 16.55
CA GLN A 112 14.04 3.89 16.64
C GLN A 112 12.61 4.07 16.14
N ILE A 113 12.00 3.00 15.59
CA ILE A 113 10.63 3.04 15.09
C ILE A 113 9.68 2.92 16.29
N ARG A 114 8.80 3.89 16.41
CA ARG A 114 7.70 3.80 17.37
C ARG A 114 6.74 2.71 16.95
N ASN A 115 6.46 1.78 17.85
CA ASN A 115 5.36 0.84 17.66
C ASN A 115 4.04 1.58 17.85
N GLU A 116 3.08 1.26 17.00
CA GLU A 116 1.74 1.80 17.11
C GLU A 116 0.83 0.71 17.73
N HIS A 117 0.19 1.05 18.85
CA HIS A 117 -0.82 0.18 19.45
C HIS A 117 -2.11 0.31 18.69
N VAL A 118 -2.57 -0.78 18.08
CA VAL A 118 -3.75 -0.78 17.22
C VAL A 118 -4.64 -1.95 17.53
N LYS A 119 -5.94 -1.67 17.63
CA LYS A 119 -6.99 -2.68 17.62
C LYS A 119 -7.75 -2.60 16.32
N MET A 120 -7.86 -3.70 15.60
CA MET A 120 -8.60 -3.81 14.36
C MET A 120 -9.72 -4.83 14.46
N GLU A 121 -10.89 -4.45 14.00
CA GLU A 121 -12.00 -5.36 13.71
C GLU A 121 -12.00 -5.61 12.21
N ILE A 122 -11.62 -6.80 11.81
CA ILE A 122 -11.46 -7.23 10.42
C ILE A 122 -12.57 -8.23 10.11
N ASP A 123 -13.60 -7.82 9.38
CA ASP A 123 -14.80 -8.63 9.10
C ASP A 123 -15.35 -9.32 10.36
N GLY A 124 -15.39 -8.59 11.49
CA GLY A 124 -15.91 -9.09 12.79
C GLY A 124 -14.90 -9.87 13.63
N GLN A 125 -13.69 -10.10 13.15
CA GLN A 125 -12.61 -10.66 13.95
C GLN A 125 -11.71 -9.57 14.51
N VAL A 126 -11.33 -9.67 15.78
CA VAL A 126 -10.48 -8.68 16.46
C VAL A 126 -9.02 -9.11 16.40
N VAL A 127 -8.17 -8.19 15.99
CA VAL A 127 -6.71 -8.26 16.09
C VAL A 127 -6.25 -7.04 16.87
N GLU A 128 -5.49 -7.23 17.96
CA GLU A 128 -5.02 -6.15 18.81
C GLU A 128 -3.56 -6.40 19.21
N GLY A 129 -2.74 -5.35 19.19
CA GLY A 129 -1.33 -5.46 19.53
C GLY A 129 -0.51 -4.24 19.14
N ASP A 130 0.80 -4.38 19.32
CA ASP A 130 1.78 -3.37 18.95
C ASP A 130 2.40 -3.74 17.59
N PHE A 131 2.21 -2.84 16.62
CA PHE A 131 2.63 -3.07 15.24
C PHE A 131 3.71 -2.06 14.83
N LEU A 132 4.74 -2.55 14.16
CA LEU A 132 5.73 -1.73 13.48
C LEU A 132 5.17 -1.10 12.21
N PHE A 133 4.30 -1.86 11.53
CA PHE A 133 3.76 -1.48 10.24
C PHE A 133 2.40 -2.14 10.02
N GLY A 134 1.50 -1.42 9.41
CA GLY A 134 0.25 -1.96 8.92
C GLY A 134 -0.12 -1.35 7.57
N ALA A 135 -0.65 -2.17 6.68
CA ALA A 135 -1.14 -1.76 5.37
C ALA A 135 -2.43 -2.46 5.02
N ILE A 136 -3.34 -1.70 4.40
CA ILE A 136 -4.56 -2.17 3.76
C ILE A 136 -4.36 -1.89 2.28
N CYS A 137 -4.20 -2.94 1.49
CA CYS A 137 -3.73 -2.85 0.12
C CYS A 137 -4.77 -3.35 -0.88
N ASN A 138 -4.85 -2.66 -2.01
CA ASN A 138 -5.45 -3.18 -3.24
C ASN A 138 -4.38 -3.16 -4.34
N SER A 139 -3.27 -3.86 -4.11
CA SER A 139 -2.10 -3.76 -4.96
C SER A 139 -1.13 -4.91 -4.72
N THR A 140 -0.48 -5.37 -5.77
CA THR A 140 0.64 -6.31 -5.67
C THR A 140 1.98 -5.62 -5.37
N SER A 141 2.02 -4.28 -5.40
CA SER A 141 3.21 -3.47 -5.09
C SER A 141 2.85 -2.39 -4.09
N VAL A 142 3.60 -2.28 -3.01
CA VAL A 142 3.39 -1.29 -1.95
C VAL A 142 4.66 -0.48 -1.73
N GLY A 143 4.60 0.81 -2.08
CA GLY A 143 5.69 1.77 -1.92
C GLY A 143 6.95 1.43 -2.74
N GLY A 144 6.85 0.58 -3.76
CA GLY A 144 8.00 0.05 -4.52
C GLY A 144 8.95 -0.82 -3.69
N ILE A 145 8.56 -1.21 -2.48
CA ILE A 145 9.40 -1.94 -1.52
C ILE A 145 8.88 -3.35 -1.29
N LEU A 146 7.60 -3.49 -1.05
CA LEU A 146 6.95 -4.74 -0.75
C LEU A 146 6.17 -5.22 -1.97
N ASN A 147 6.43 -6.47 -2.38
CA ASN A 147 5.67 -7.13 -3.44
C ASN A 147 4.84 -8.26 -2.83
N LEU A 148 3.53 -8.17 -2.98
CA LEU A 148 2.60 -9.22 -2.59
C LEU A 148 2.47 -10.27 -3.70
N ASP A 149 2.14 -11.50 -3.33
CA ASP A 149 1.92 -12.57 -4.30
C ASP A 149 0.70 -12.25 -5.20
N PRO A 150 0.89 -12.09 -6.52
CA PRO A 150 -0.21 -11.77 -7.43
C PRO A 150 -1.32 -12.83 -7.50
N LYS A 151 -1.10 -14.00 -6.90
CA LYS A 151 -2.13 -15.04 -6.78
C LYS A 151 -3.04 -14.84 -5.57
N GLN A 152 -2.63 -13.98 -4.65
CA GLN A 152 -3.35 -13.69 -3.41
C GLN A 152 -3.97 -12.29 -3.41
N VAL A 153 -3.80 -11.53 -4.51
CA VAL A 153 -4.34 -10.18 -4.68
C VAL A 153 -5.18 -10.14 -5.95
N ASP A 154 -6.46 -9.88 -5.81
CA ASP A 154 -7.36 -9.57 -6.93
C ASP A 154 -7.93 -8.16 -6.72
N MET A 155 -7.51 -7.23 -7.56
CA MET A 155 -7.86 -5.82 -7.41
C MET A 155 -9.33 -5.48 -7.70
N GLY A 156 -10.18 -6.47 -7.99
CA GLY A 156 -11.57 -6.26 -8.38
C GLY A 156 -12.56 -7.27 -7.77
N ASP A 157 -12.21 -7.92 -6.67
CA ASP A 157 -13.05 -8.94 -6.00
C ASP A 157 -13.84 -8.40 -4.79
N GLY A 158 -13.73 -7.10 -4.50
CA GLY A 158 -14.38 -6.44 -3.37
C GLY A 158 -13.64 -6.62 -2.04
N LEU A 159 -12.41 -7.11 -2.06
CA LEU A 159 -11.59 -7.32 -0.87
C LEU A 159 -10.30 -6.52 -0.94
N PHE A 160 -9.71 -6.27 0.23
CA PHE A 160 -8.40 -5.65 0.40
C PHE A 160 -7.51 -6.57 1.22
N GLU A 161 -6.23 -6.65 0.86
CA GLU A 161 -5.24 -7.37 1.63
C GLU A 161 -4.78 -6.53 2.82
N ILE A 162 -4.89 -7.12 4.01
CA ILE A 162 -4.42 -6.53 5.25
C ILE A 162 -3.12 -7.22 5.62
N LEU A 163 -2.04 -6.43 5.65
CA LEU A 163 -0.74 -6.87 6.13
C LEU A 163 -0.39 -6.10 7.39
N LEU A 164 -0.21 -6.83 8.50
CA LEU A 164 0.28 -6.26 9.76
C LEU A 164 1.60 -6.92 10.11
N VAL A 165 2.55 -6.10 10.54
CA VAL A 165 3.86 -6.54 11.01
C VAL A 165 3.96 -6.18 12.48
N ARG A 166 3.94 -7.21 13.34
CA ARG A 166 4.09 -7.06 14.79
C ARG A 166 5.50 -6.59 15.16
N ALA A 167 5.64 -5.91 16.28
CA ALA A 167 6.93 -5.60 16.84
C ALA A 167 7.72 -6.90 17.13
N PRO A 168 9.01 -6.97 16.76
CA PRO A 168 9.82 -8.14 17.00
C PRO A 168 10.22 -8.24 18.48
N GLU A 169 10.28 -9.44 19.00
CA GLU A 169 10.79 -9.73 20.33
C GLU A 169 12.29 -10.06 20.32
N ASN A 170 12.81 -10.49 19.18
CA ASN A 170 14.21 -10.86 19.01
C ASN A 170 14.66 -10.78 17.54
N LEU A 171 15.97 -10.85 17.31
CA LEU A 171 16.57 -10.79 15.96
C LEU A 171 16.18 -11.97 15.07
N GLY A 172 15.88 -13.13 15.66
CA GLY A 172 15.45 -14.32 14.90
C GLY A 172 14.10 -14.08 14.22
N GLU A 173 13.14 -13.47 14.92
CA GLU A 173 11.85 -13.11 14.36
C GLU A 173 11.96 -12.12 13.20
N ILE A 174 12.88 -11.14 13.31
CA ILE A 174 13.13 -10.21 12.20
C ILE A 174 13.61 -10.96 10.97
N HIS A 175 14.55 -11.90 11.15
CA HIS A 175 15.07 -12.70 10.04
C HIS A 175 13.97 -13.55 9.38
N GLU A 176 13.13 -14.21 10.18
CA GLU A 176 11.98 -14.99 9.68
C GLU A 176 10.98 -14.10 8.93
N CYS A 177 10.68 -12.92 9.46
CA CYS A 177 9.79 -11.97 8.82
C CYS A 177 10.31 -11.52 7.46
N ILE A 178 11.60 -11.18 7.37
CA ILE A 178 12.23 -10.80 6.10
C ILE A 178 12.15 -11.95 5.09
N GLN A 179 12.47 -13.17 5.50
CA GLN A 179 12.37 -14.34 4.63
C GLN A 179 10.93 -14.60 4.18
N ALA A 180 9.95 -14.45 5.07
CA ALA A 180 8.53 -14.62 4.76
C ALA A 180 8.07 -13.59 3.72
N LEU A 181 8.44 -12.31 3.88
CA LEU A 181 8.10 -11.24 2.93
C LEU A 181 8.79 -11.46 1.57
N GLN A 182 10.09 -11.82 1.56
CA GLN A 182 10.83 -12.08 0.32
C GLN A 182 10.31 -13.31 -0.45
N SER A 183 9.91 -14.35 0.28
CA SER A 183 9.36 -15.58 -0.32
C SER A 183 7.87 -15.48 -0.61
N GLN A 184 7.22 -14.37 -0.24
CA GLN A 184 5.77 -14.16 -0.35
C GLN A 184 4.96 -15.25 0.38
N LYS A 185 5.51 -15.77 1.48
CA LYS A 185 4.88 -16.74 2.35
C LYS A 185 4.66 -16.10 3.72
N TYR A 186 3.48 -15.59 3.95
CA TYR A 186 3.15 -14.76 5.12
C TYR A 186 2.84 -15.60 6.37
N ASN A 187 3.59 -16.66 6.63
CA ASN A 187 3.35 -17.64 7.68
C ASN A 187 4.35 -17.55 8.84
N CYS A 188 4.81 -16.39 9.21
CA CYS A 188 5.63 -16.20 10.41
C CYS A 188 4.84 -15.51 11.53
N ALA A 189 5.33 -15.63 12.78
CA ALA A 189 4.66 -15.12 13.96
C ALA A 189 4.49 -13.59 13.97
N MET A 190 5.36 -12.85 13.26
CA MET A 190 5.29 -11.41 13.15
C MET A 190 4.27 -10.91 12.14
N LEU A 191 3.81 -11.75 11.20
CA LEU A 191 2.95 -11.32 10.10
C LEU A 191 1.50 -11.77 10.32
N THR A 192 0.58 -10.85 10.10
CA THR A 192 -0.82 -11.16 9.85
C THR A 192 -1.12 -10.74 8.42
N PHE A 193 -1.52 -11.69 7.59
CA PHE A 193 -1.94 -11.44 6.22
C PHE A 193 -3.31 -12.07 5.98
N ARG A 194 -4.27 -11.27 5.54
CA ARG A 194 -5.63 -11.72 5.23
C ARG A 194 -6.35 -10.72 4.33
N SER A 195 -7.30 -11.22 3.54
CA SER A 195 -8.20 -10.38 2.76
C SER A 195 -9.45 -10.03 3.57
N ALA A 196 -9.99 -8.83 3.40
CA ALA A 196 -11.22 -8.39 4.06
C ALA A 196 -11.93 -7.27 3.27
N GLN A 197 -13.23 -7.18 3.47
CA GLN A 197 -14.06 -6.13 2.88
C GLN A 197 -14.17 -4.90 3.77
N LYS A 198 -14.23 -5.10 5.09
CA LYS A 198 -14.44 -4.03 6.06
C LYS A 198 -13.47 -4.13 7.23
N VAL A 199 -12.82 -3.02 7.49
CA VAL A 199 -11.89 -2.88 8.61
C VAL A 199 -12.32 -1.68 9.45
N ARG A 200 -12.43 -1.88 10.77
CA ARG A 200 -12.57 -0.79 11.73
C ARG A 200 -11.31 -0.73 12.58
N ILE A 201 -10.72 0.44 12.69
CA ILE A 201 -9.44 0.63 13.35
C ILE A 201 -9.62 1.57 14.53
N PHE A 202 -9.08 1.16 15.68
CA PHE A 202 -9.02 1.94 16.90
C PHE A 202 -7.54 2.11 17.23
N ALA A 203 -7.07 3.34 17.18
CA ALA A 203 -5.67 3.72 17.39
C ALA A 203 -5.60 5.12 18.02
N ASP A 204 -4.39 5.57 18.33
CA ASP A 204 -4.15 6.95 18.75
C ASP A 204 -4.64 7.91 17.64
N PRO A 205 -5.51 8.89 17.95
CA PRO A 205 -5.98 9.85 16.94
C PRO A 205 -4.86 10.63 16.23
N GLU A 206 -3.70 10.78 16.88
CA GLU A 206 -2.54 11.41 16.27
C GLU A 206 -1.64 10.44 15.46
N MET A 207 -2.02 9.17 15.36
CA MET A 207 -1.26 8.20 14.58
C MET A 207 -1.29 8.58 13.10
N PRO A 208 -0.12 8.83 12.48
CA PRO A 208 -0.06 9.26 11.10
C PRO A 208 -0.35 8.09 10.15
N TRP A 209 -1.15 8.37 9.15
CA TRP A 209 -1.44 7.49 8.03
C TRP A 209 -0.81 7.99 6.73
N THR A 210 -0.70 7.10 5.79
CA THR A 210 -0.34 7.41 4.41
C THR A 210 -1.36 6.76 3.49
N LEU A 211 -2.00 7.54 2.64
CA LEU A 211 -2.92 7.08 1.61
C LEU A 211 -2.26 7.29 0.24
N ASP A 212 -2.04 6.21 -0.49
CA ASP A 212 -1.38 6.23 -1.81
C ASP A 212 -0.05 7.03 -1.83
N GLY A 213 0.71 6.96 -0.72
CA GLY A 213 1.97 7.68 -0.57
C GLY A 213 1.85 9.12 -0.06
N GLU A 214 0.64 9.67 0.05
CA GLU A 214 0.39 10.99 0.59
C GLU A 214 0.10 10.91 2.10
N LYS A 215 0.67 11.87 2.86
CA LYS A 215 0.45 11.92 4.30
C LYS A 215 -1.01 12.24 4.60
N GLU A 216 -1.60 11.48 5.50
CA GLU A 216 -2.90 11.73 6.09
C GLU A 216 -2.74 11.93 7.58
N ASP A 217 -3.31 12.99 8.12
CA ASP A 217 -3.30 13.22 9.57
C ASP A 217 -4.25 12.23 10.26
N GLY A 218 -3.99 11.95 11.54
CA GLY A 218 -4.81 11.03 12.31
C GLY A 218 -6.27 11.50 12.39
N HIS A 219 -7.17 10.56 12.53
CA HIS A 219 -8.61 10.79 12.58
C HIS A 219 -9.22 10.21 13.84
N GLU A 220 -10.24 10.89 14.36
CA GLU A 220 -11.09 10.41 15.46
C GLU A 220 -11.99 9.22 15.03
#